data_665fe0b8471f538fb13e14d874927790
#
_entry.id   665fe0b8471f538fb13e14d874927790
#
_cell.length_a   1.000
_cell.length_b   1.000
_cell.length_c   1.000
_cell.angle_alpha   90.00
_cell.angle_beta   90.00
_cell.angle_gamma   90.00
#
_symmetry.space_group_name_H-M   'P 1'
#
loop_
_entity.id
_entity.type
_entity.pdbx_description
1 polymer ?
#
loop_
_entity_poly.entity_id
_entity_poly.type
_entity_poly.pdbx_seq_one_letter_code
_entity_poly.pdbx_strand_id
1 'polypeptide(L)'
;MSQSIKVEIAGKEPLELPVLKGTLGNEVVDIRTFTKGSGMFTFDPGFVSTASCESKITFIDGDKGYLYYRGYPIEQLAEQGDYLETCYLLIYGELPNAEQKEKFVNTVMHHTMVHEQLTWFFRGFRRDAHPMAMMVGVVGALSAFYQDSLEIADPEHRKVAIYRLISKIPTIAAMCYRYSNGLPFNYPKNDLSYTANFMHMMFATPCEEYKPNPVLVRALDRIFILHADHEQNASTSTVRLAGSSGANPFACIAAGIASLWGPSHGGANEAVLNMLDEIGDVSKVAEFMEGVKAKKYRLMGFGHRVYKNMDPRAAIMKKTCDEVLRELGLEDDPKFKLAMELEKIALNDPYFIEKKLYPNVDFYSGIVLSALGIPVSMFTVIFALARTVGWISHWHEMISDPNQKIGRPRQLYTGAPRRDYTPVDKR
;
A
#
# COMPACT_ATOMS: atom_id res chain seq x y z
N MET A 1 30.51 23.91 1.94
CA MET A 1 29.58 25.00 1.60
C MET A 1 28.25 24.37 1.26
N SER A 2 27.16 24.86 1.84
CA SER A 2 25.80 24.37 1.44
C SER A 2 25.58 24.83 -0.01
N GLN A 3 25.22 23.90 -0.87
CA GLN A 3 24.86 24.17 -2.26
C GLN A 3 23.54 24.96 -2.28
N SER A 4 23.43 25.99 -3.13
CA SER A 4 22.21 26.78 -3.33
C SER A 4 21.95 26.98 -4.83
N ILE A 5 20.70 27.23 -5.18
CA ILE A 5 20.33 27.72 -6.50
C ILE A 5 19.92 29.17 -6.39
N LYS A 6 20.20 29.95 -7.46
CA LYS A 6 19.80 31.33 -7.59
C LYS A 6 18.61 31.48 -8.51
N VAL A 7 17.52 32.09 -8.01
CA VAL A 7 16.30 32.33 -8.77
C VAL A 7 16.20 33.82 -9.08
N GLU A 8 16.27 34.18 -10.32
CA GLU A 8 16.14 35.57 -10.77
C GLU A 8 14.67 35.89 -11.03
N ILE A 9 14.19 36.98 -10.44
CA ILE A 9 12.82 37.45 -10.57
C ILE A 9 12.82 38.88 -11.05
N ALA A 10 12.19 39.16 -12.16
CA ALA A 10 12.14 40.50 -12.74
C ALA A 10 11.68 41.57 -11.72
N GLY A 11 12.46 42.61 -11.54
CA GLY A 11 12.18 43.70 -10.61
C GLY A 11 12.40 43.42 -9.11
N LYS A 12 13.07 42.28 -8.79
CA LYS A 12 13.41 41.91 -7.40
C LYS A 12 14.87 41.50 -7.29
N GLU A 13 15.41 41.55 -6.08
CA GLU A 13 16.69 40.95 -5.81
C GLU A 13 16.65 39.42 -6.02
N PRO A 14 17.74 38.84 -6.54
CA PRO A 14 17.83 37.41 -6.72
C PRO A 14 17.62 36.63 -5.40
N LEU A 15 16.87 35.59 -5.44
CA LEU A 15 16.57 34.74 -4.28
C LEU A 15 17.49 33.50 -4.29
N GLU A 16 18.23 33.31 -3.21
CA GLU A 16 18.99 32.07 -2.99
C GLU A 16 18.15 31.06 -2.25
N LEU A 17 18.01 29.83 -2.82
CA LEU A 17 17.33 28.70 -2.22
C LEU A 17 18.32 27.58 -1.91
N PRO A 18 18.36 27.09 -0.67
CA PRO A 18 19.23 25.98 -0.30
C PRO A 18 18.90 24.71 -1.08
N VAL A 19 19.92 23.91 -1.38
CA VAL A 19 19.80 22.55 -1.90
C VAL A 19 20.04 21.59 -0.77
N LEU A 20 19.09 20.70 -0.53
CA LEU A 20 19.17 19.62 0.45
C LEU A 20 19.58 18.33 -0.26
N LYS A 21 20.46 17.57 0.39
CA LYS A 21 20.94 16.29 -0.12
C LYS A 21 20.58 15.17 0.85
N GLY A 22 19.86 14.18 0.33
CA GLY A 22 19.59 12.94 1.06
C GLY A 22 20.80 12.00 1.07
N THR A 23 20.67 10.87 1.74
CA THR A 23 21.67 9.78 1.71
C THR A 23 21.75 9.17 0.31
N LEU A 24 20.62 9.01 -0.35
CA LEU A 24 20.45 8.48 -1.70
C LEU A 24 19.46 9.34 -2.47
N GLY A 25 19.46 9.19 -3.80
CA GLY A 25 18.47 9.83 -4.68
C GLY A 25 18.82 11.26 -5.07
N ASN A 26 17.84 11.97 -5.60
CA ASN A 26 18.00 13.31 -6.15
C ASN A 26 18.14 14.35 -5.03
N GLU A 27 18.94 15.37 -5.28
CA GLU A 27 18.96 16.58 -4.46
C GLU A 27 17.64 17.34 -4.61
N VAL A 28 17.21 18.05 -3.56
CA VAL A 28 15.96 18.83 -3.56
C VAL A 28 16.22 20.29 -3.22
N VAL A 29 15.44 21.17 -3.84
CA VAL A 29 15.49 22.61 -3.56
C VAL A 29 14.56 22.92 -2.40
N ASP A 30 15.07 23.53 -1.34
CA ASP A 30 14.25 23.95 -0.19
C ASP A 30 13.48 25.24 -0.53
N ILE A 31 12.19 25.10 -0.81
CA ILE A 31 11.32 26.21 -1.19
C ILE A 31 10.59 26.87 -0.01
N ARG A 32 10.90 26.51 1.25
CA ARG A 32 10.18 27.06 2.44
C ARG A 32 10.27 28.58 2.54
N THR A 33 11.33 29.20 2.03
CA THR A 33 11.52 30.66 1.99
C THR A 33 11.06 31.31 0.69
N PHE A 34 10.74 30.55 -0.34
CA PHE A 34 10.43 31.04 -1.69
C PHE A 34 9.33 32.11 -1.70
N THR A 35 8.18 31.81 -1.06
CA THR A 35 7.06 32.76 -1.03
C THR A 35 7.39 34.06 -0.34
N LYS A 36 8.18 34.02 0.75
CA LYS A 36 8.60 35.22 1.47
C LYS A 36 9.49 36.16 0.60
N GLY A 37 10.38 35.57 -0.19
CA GLY A 37 11.28 36.30 -1.06
C GLY A 37 10.63 36.72 -2.39
N SER A 38 9.81 35.83 -3.00
CA SER A 38 9.24 36.08 -4.33
C SER A 38 7.86 36.73 -4.30
N GLY A 39 7.07 36.52 -3.24
CA GLY A 39 5.62 36.83 -3.21
C GLY A 39 4.75 35.84 -3.99
N MET A 40 5.32 34.78 -4.57
CA MET A 40 4.64 33.77 -5.38
C MET A 40 4.54 32.43 -4.63
N PHE A 41 3.59 31.60 -5.02
CA PHE A 41 3.53 30.19 -4.68
C PHE A 41 4.03 29.34 -5.83
N THR A 42 4.52 28.14 -5.53
CA THR A 42 4.79 27.09 -6.52
C THR A 42 3.51 26.38 -6.91
N PHE A 43 3.47 25.81 -8.12
CA PHE A 43 2.33 25.04 -8.61
C PHE A 43 2.81 23.67 -9.11
N ASP A 44 2.48 22.63 -8.38
CA ASP A 44 2.85 21.24 -8.67
C ASP A 44 1.70 20.29 -8.23
N PRO A 45 0.63 20.16 -9.04
CA PRO A 45 -0.44 19.23 -8.74
C PRO A 45 0.05 17.78 -8.69
N GLY A 46 -0.22 17.09 -7.59
CA GLY A 46 0.18 15.69 -7.40
C GLY A 46 1.65 15.48 -6.99
N PHE A 47 2.38 16.54 -6.64
CA PHE A 47 3.75 16.49 -6.11
C PHE A 47 4.76 15.78 -7.01
N VAL A 48 4.63 15.94 -8.33
CA VAL A 48 5.49 15.26 -9.33
C VAL A 48 6.96 15.66 -9.19
N SER A 49 7.21 16.92 -8.81
CA SER A 49 8.55 17.51 -8.68
C SER A 49 8.83 18.02 -7.27
N THR A 50 8.01 17.66 -6.29
CA THR A 50 8.09 18.23 -4.94
C THR A 50 8.22 17.13 -3.88
N ALA A 51 9.36 17.11 -3.18
CA ALA A 51 9.51 16.30 -1.97
C ALA A 51 8.64 16.89 -0.85
N SER A 52 7.69 16.15 -0.35
CA SER A 52 6.74 16.60 0.68
C SER A 52 7.21 16.38 2.11
N CYS A 53 8.27 15.58 2.30
CA CYS A 53 8.83 15.25 3.61
C CYS A 53 10.25 14.69 3.48
N GLU A 54 10.95 14.62 4.59
CA GLU A 54 12.11 13.76 4.79
C GLU A 54 11.64 12.43 5.38
N SER A 55 12.24 11.30 4.95
CA SER A 55 11.94 9.97 5.48
C SER A 55 13.16 9.06 5.43
N LYS A 56 13.27 8.17 6.42
CA LYS A 56 14.32 7.14 6.51
C LYS A 56 13.78 5.74 6.24
N ILE A 57 12.52 5.60 5.83
CA ILE A 57 11.81 4.32 5.79
C ILE A 57 12.08 3.58 4.49
N THR A 58 11.78 4.18 3.37
CA THR A 58 11.86 3.53 2.05
C THR A 58 12.57 4.40 1.05
N PHE A 59 13.44 3.80 0.26
CA PHE A 59 14.08 4.42 -0.89
C PHE A 59 13.75 3.67 -2.16
N ILE A 60 13.41 4.40 -3.22
CA ILE A 60 13.14 3.87 -4.56
C ILE A 60 14.01 4.60 -5.58
N ASP A 61 14.74 3.81 -6.39
CA ASP A 61 15.37 4.29 -7.61
C ASP A 61 14.66 3.64 -8.81
N GLY A 62 13.74 4.37 -9.41
CA GLY A 62 12.93 3.86 -10.52
C GLY A 62 13.73 3.63 -11.80
N ASP A 63 14.83 4.33 -12.01
CA ASP A 63 15.70 4.17 -13.19
C ASP A 63 16.53 2.89 -13.08
N LYS A 64 17.02 2.55 -11.88
CA LYS A 64 17.80 1.34 -11.62
C LYS A 64 16.94 0.14 -11.21
N GLY A 65 15.68 0.35 -10.84
CA GLY A 65 14.81 -0.71 -10.35
C GLY A 65 15.18 -1.17 -8.94
N TYR A 66 15.54 -0.24 -8.04
CA TYR A 66 15.86 -0.55 -6.65
C TYR A 66 14.71 -0.15 -5.72
N LEU A 67 14.45 -1.01 -4.75
CA LEU A 67 13.54 -0.76 -3.63
C LEU A 67 14.22 -1.22 -2.34
N TYR A 68 14.43 -0.30 -1.40
CA TYR A 68 15.05 -0.59 -0.11
C TYR A 68 14.13 -0.22 1.03
N TYR A 69 13.97 -1.11 2.00
CA TYR A 69 13.37 -0.80 3.30
C TYR A 69 14.49 -0.58 4.32
N ARG A 70 14.59 0.62 4.86
CA ARG A 70 15.66 0.99 5.80
C ARG A 70 17.07 0.65 5.29
N GLY A 71 17.28 0.67 3.99
CA GLY A 71 18.55 0.33 3.33
C GLY A 71 18.69 -1.14 2.92
N TYR A 72 17.81 -2.03 3.36
CA TYR A 72 17.83 -3.43 2.96
C TYR A 72 17.10 -3.65 1.63
N PRO A 73 17.75 -4.33 0.65
CA PRO A 73 17.10 -4.66 -0.62
C PRO A 73 15.85 -5.52 -0.42
N ILE A 74 14.78 -5.18 -1.13
CA ILE A 74 13.50 -5.87 -1.00
C ILE A 74 13.59 -7.37 -1.33
N GLU A 75 14.47 -7.74 -2.26
CA GLU A 75 14.70 -9.10 -2.66
C GLU A 75 15.20 -9.95 -1.50
N GLN A 76 16.16 -9.43 -0.73
CA GLN A 76 16.72 -10.13 0.43
C GLN A 76 15.69 -10.30 1.53
N LEU A 77 14.89 -9.28 1.81
CA LEU A 77 13.84 -9.35 2.82
C LEU A 77 12.77 -10.39 2.44
N ALA A 78 12.35 -10.42 1.18
CA ALA A 78 11.34 -11.36 0.70
C ALA A 78 11.85 -12.80 0.58
N GLU A 79 13.14 -13.01 0.34
CA GLU A 79 13.72 -14.36 0.24
C GLU A 79 14.10 -14.95 1.60
N GLN A 80 14.65 -14.15 2.51
CA GLN A 80 15.28 -14.61 3.74
C GLN A 80 14.48 -14.29 5.01
N GLY A 81 13.70 -13.19 5.00
CA GLY A 81 12.92 -12.73 6.15
C GLY A 81 11.48 -13.25 6.17
N ASP A 82 10.73 -12.79 7.16
CA ASP A 82 9.28 -12.91 7.24
C ASP A 82 8.61 -11.54 7.39
N TYR A 83 7.28 -11.49 7.29
CA TYR A 83 6.56 -10.23 7.33
C TYR A 83 6.70 -9.52 8.69
N LEU A 84 6.73 -10.21 9.81
CA LEU A 84 6.89 -9.57 11.12
C LEU A 84 8.32 -9.03 11.33
N GLU A 85 9.36 -9.64 10.77
CA GLU A 85 10.70 -9.04 10.73
C GLU A 85 10.69 -7.74 9.92
N THR A 86 9.99 -7.75 8.78
CA THR A 86 9.82 -6.55 7.95
C THR A 86 9.03 -5.46 8.69
N CYS A 87 7.99 -5.83 9.44
CA CYS A 87 7.28 -4.89 10.31
C CYS A 87 8.20 -4.27 11.36
N TYR A 88 8.99 -5.09 12.03
CA TYR A 88 9.95 -4.61 13.02
C TYR A 88 10.96 -3.63 12.39
N LEU A 89 11.55 -4.02 11.25
CA LEU A 89 12.50 -3.19 10.51
C LEU A 89 11.91 -1.81 10.16
N LEU A 90 10.72 -1.77 9.59
CA LEU A 90 10.09 -0.52 9.17
C LEU A 90 9.80 0.42 10.34
N ILE A 91 9.39 -0.14 11.49
CA ILE A 91 9.06 0.63 12.71
C ILE A 91 10.33 1.13 13.41
N TYR A 92 11.29 0.22 13.66
CA TYR A 92 12.44 0.50 14.53
C TYR A 92 13.72 0.87 13.78
N GLY A 93 13.79 0.63 12.47
CA GLY A 93 14.90 1.06 11.62
C GLY A 93 16.01 0.03 11.42
N GLU A 94 16.02 -1.07 12.17
CA GLU A 94 17.01 -2.14 12.10
C GLU A 94 16.32 -3.51 12.18
N LEU A 95 16.95 -4.55 11.62
CA LEU A 95 16.46 -5.92 11.77
C LEU A 95 16.53 -6.36 13.24
N PRO A 96 15.53 -7.11 13.72
CA PRO A 96 15.56 -7.60 15.10
C PRO A 96 16.62 -8.68 15.31
N ASN A 97 17.27 -8.68 16.46
CA ASN A 97 17.95 -9.88 16.91
C ASN A 97 16.94 -10.95 17.39
N ALA A 98 17.39 -12.15 17.74
CA ALA A 98 16.51 -13.26 18.11
C ALA A 98 15.55 -12.93 19.26
N GLU A 99 16.05 -12.31 20.34
CA GLU A 99 15.24 -11.91 21.50
C GLU A 99 14.21 -10.83 21.14
N GLN A 100 14.63 -9.84 20.37
CA GLN A 100 13.74 -8.76 19.90
C GLN A 100 12.64 -9.31 18.99
N LYS A 101 12.99 -10.24 18.08
CA LYS A 101 12.03 -10.90 17.21
C LYS A 101 11.01 -11.69 18.02
N GLU A 102 11.46 -12.54 18.92
CA GLU A 102 10.59 -13.34 19.77
C GLU A 102 9.61 -12.47 20.55
N LYS A 103 10.11 -11.42 21.22
CA LYS A 103 9.28 -10.47 21.98
C LYS A 103 8.27 -9.75 21.09
N PHE A 104 8.69 -9.29 19.91
CA PHE A 104 7.81 -8.59 18.97
C PHE A 104 6.71 -9.50 18.44
N VAL A 105 7.08 -10.69 17.95
CA VAL A 105 6.14 -11.71 17.46
C VAL A 105 5.15 -12.09 18.55
N ASN A 106 5.63 -12.40 19.75
CA ASN A 106 4.76 -12.74 20.87
C ASN A 106 3.77 -11.60 21.19
N THR A 107 4.24 -10.35 21.21
CA THR A 107 3.38 -9.19 21.47
C THR A 107 2.31 -9.04 20.38
N VAL A 108 2.68 -9.13 19.11
CA VAL A 108 1.74 -9.00 17.98
C VAL A 108 0.72 -10.14 18.01
N MET A 109 1.15 -11.37 18.16
CA MET A 109 0.28 -12.55 18.10
C MET A 109 -0.72 -12.62 19.26
N HIS A 110 -0.39 -12.04 20.42
CA HIS A 110 -1.30 -12.00 21.57
C HIS A 110 -2.23 -10.78 21.59
N HIS A 111 -2.20 -9.93 20.55
CA HIS A 111 -3.10 -8.76 20.40
C HIS A 111 -4.02 -8.85 19.18
N THR A 112 -4.09 -10.00 18.53
CA THR A 112 -4.84 -10.25 17.30
C THR A 112 -6.35 -10.21 17.46
N MET A 113 -6.88 -10.55 18.64
CA MET A 113 -8.31 -10.45 18.90
C MET A 113 -8.80 -9.01 18.86
N VAL A 114 -9.95 -8.80 18.24
CA VAL A 114 -10.66 -7.52 18.26
C VAL A 114 -11.70 -7.53 19.41
N HIS A 115 -12.16 -6.34 19.80
CA HIS A 115 -13.24 -6.23 20.78
C HIS A 115 -14.50 -6.92 20.27
N GLU A 116 -15.15 -7.75 21.09
CA GLU A 116 -16.29 -8.57 20.67
C GLU A 116 -17.45 -7.76 20.07
N GLN A 117 -17.71 -6.56 20.60
CA GLN A 117 -18.72 -5.67 20.06
C GLN A 117 -18.43 -5.21 18.61
N LEU A 118 -17.20 -5.33 18.13
CA LEU A 118 -16.88 -5.03 16.74
C LEU A 118 -17.64 -5.96 15.77
N THR A 119 -17.93 -7.19 16.18
CA THR A 119 -18.78 -8.12 15.42
C THR A 119 -20.18 -7.57 15.15
N TRP A 120 -20.70 -6.77 16.09
CA TRP A 120 -22.01 -6.12 15.94
C TRP A 120 -21.93 -4.95 14.97
N PHE A 121 -20.81 -4.26 14.91
CA PHE A 121 -20.59 -3.19 13.96
C PHE A 121 -20.66 -3.69 12.50
N PHE A 122 -20.14 -4.90 12.24
CA PHE A 122 -20.27 -5.56 10.95
C PHE A 122 -21.74 -5.78 10.53
N ARG A 123 -22.65 -6.04 11.49
CA ARG A 123 -24.07 -6.24 11.19
C ARG A 123 -24.78 -5.01 10.64
N GLY A 124 -24.19 -3.82 10.80
CA GLY A 124 -24.67 -2.58 10.21
C GLY A 124 -24.39 -2.44 8.71
N PHE A 125 -23.47 -3.23 8.16
CA PHE A 125 -23.19 -3.21 6.73
C PHE A 125 -24.16 -4.13 5.96
N ARG A 126 -24.39 -3.80 4.70
CA ARG A 126 -25.02 -4.72 3.77
C ARG A 126 -24.04 -5.87 3.45
N ARG A 127 -24.56 -7.08 3.21
CA ARG A 127 -23.71 -8.23 2.86
C ARG A 127 -23.00 -8.08 1.50
N ASP A 128 -23.63 -7.35 0.58
CA ASP A 128 -23.08 -7.01 -0.73
C ASP A 128 -22.16 -5.77 -0.71
N ALA A 129 -21.88 -5.22 0.48
CA ALA A 129 -20.92 -4.10 0.61
C ALA A 129 -19.52 -4.56 0.20
N HIS A 130 -18.82 -3.70 -0.54
CA HIS A 130 -17.43 -3.99 -0.92
C HIS A 130 -16.55 -4.12 0.34
N PRO A 131 -15.70 -5.17 0.45
CA PRO A 131 -14.86 -5.39 1.63
C PRO A 131 -14.01 -4.18 2.04
N MET A 132 -13.54 -3.39 1.09
CA MET A 132 -12.79 -2.15 1.39
C MET A 132 -13.65 -1.10 2.11
N ALA A 133 -14.94 -0.99 1.81
CA ALA A 133 -15.84 -0.09 2.53
C ALA A 133 -15.98 -0.49 4.01
N MET A 134 -16.11 -1.81 4.25
CA MET A 134 -16.12 -2.34 5.61
C MET A 134 -14.79 -2.08 6.31
N MET A 135 -13.67 -2.32 5.62
CA MET A 135 -12.33 -2.11 6.15
C MET A 135 -12.10 -0.65 6.61
N VAL A 136 -12.48 0.34 5.79
CA VAL A 136 -12.42 1.77 6.14
C VAL A 136 -13.22 2.06 7.41
N GLY A 137 -14.46 1.59 7.45
CA GLY A 137 -15.37 1.84 8.59
C GLY A 137 -14.89 1.19 9.88
N VAL A 138 -14.50 -0.08 9.82
CA VAL A 138 -14.11 -0.86 10.99
C VAL A 138 -12.78 -0.40 11.56
N VAL A 139 -11.78 -0.09 10.72
CA VAL A 139 -10.48 0.40 11.19
C VAL A 139 -10.63 1.80 11.83
N GLY A 140 -11.43 2.68 11.24
CA GLY A 140 -11.76 3.97 11.86
C GLY A 140 -12.46 3.82 13.21
N ALA A 141 -13.36 2.85 13.32
CA ALA A 141 -14.09 2.56 14.57
C ALA A 141 -13.19 2.04 15.70
N LEU A 142 -11.99 1.51 15.42
CA LEU A 142 -11.05 1.09 16.48
C LEU A 142 -10.75 2.20 17.48
N SER A 143 -10.77 3.47 17.06
CA SER A 143 -10.60 4.61 17.95
C SER A 143 -11.68 4.71 19.04
N ALA A 144 -12.89 4.18 18.80
CA ALA A 144 -13.95 4.13 19.78
C ALA A 144 -13.83 2.96 20.77
N PHE A 145 -13.03 1.93 20.43
CA PHE A 145 -12.84 0.76 21.28
C PHE A 145 -11.54 0.77 22.07
N TYR A 146 -10.52 1.53 21.64
CA TYR A 146 -9.17 1.52 22.21
C TYR A 146 -8.72 2.93 22.63
N GLN A 147 -9.50 3.58 23.48
CA GLN A 147 -9.26 4.96 23.92
C GLN A 147 -7.96 5.11 24.74
N ASP A 148 -7.47 4.03 25.34
CA ASP A 148 -6.22 3.96 26.10
C ASP A 148 -4.93 4.02 25.24
N SER A 149 -5.06 4.32 23.96
CA SER A 149 -3.91 4.47 23.03
C SER A 149 -4.12 5.60 22.02
N LEU A 150 -4.93 6.60 22.36
CA LEU A 150 -5.23 7.73 21.46
C LEU A 150 -4.41 9.00 21.75
N GLU A 151 -3.76 9.10 22.94
CA GLU A 151 -2.92 10.25 23.26
C GLU A 151 -1.60 10.18 22.48
N ILE A 152 -1.56 10.88 21.35
CA ILE A 152 -0.42 10.83 20.42
C ILE A 152 0.83 11.54 20.95
N ALA A 153 0.73 12.39 21.96
CA ALA A 153 1.88 12.98 22.62
C ALA A 153 2.64 11.95 23.48
N ASP A 154 1.95 10.94 24.00
CA ASP A 154 2.55 9.87 24.78
C ASP A 154 3.19 8.80 23.88
N PRO A 155 4.51 8.55 23.99
CA PRO A 155 5.21 7.51 23.20
C PRO A 155 4.66 6.09 23.45
N GLU A 156 4.22 5.76 24.67
CA GLU A 156 3.67 4.44 24.98
C GLU A 156 2.29 4.24 24.34
N HIS A 157 1.44 5.27 24.31
CA HIS A 157 0.18 5.21 23.58
C HIS A 157 0.41 5.02 22.08
N ARG A 158 1.40 5.72 21.48
CA ARG A 158 1.77 5.52 20.08
C ARG A 158 2.21 4.08 19.81
N LYS A 159 3.07 3.54 20.66
CA LYS A 159 3.57 2.16 20.57
C LYS A 159 2.43 1.13 20.67
N VAL A 160 1.53 1.29 21.64
CA VAL A 160 0.37 0.40 21.81
C VAL A 160 -0.54 0.47 20.58
N ALA A 161 -0.81 1.66 20.04
CA ALA A 161 -1.61 1.82 18.82
C ALA A 161 -0.95 1.16 17.58
N ILE A 162 0.37 1.24 17.45
CA ILE A 162 1.13 0.57 16.37
C ILE A 162 0.94 -0.95 16.48
N TYR A 163 1.16 -1.54 17.64
CA TYR A 163 0.97 -2.97 17.84
C TYR A 163 -0.48 -3.39 17.56
N ARG A 164 -1.47 -2.65 18.05
CA ARG A 164 -2.88 -2.93 17.83
C ARG A 164 -3.26 -2.91 16.35
N LEU A 165 -2.77 -1.95 15.59
CA LEU A 165 -3.03 -1.88 14.16
C LEU A 165 -2.45 -3.10 13.44
N ILE A 166 -1.16 -3.40 13.63
CA ILE A 166 -0.51 -4.54 12.98
C ILE A 166 -1.21 -5.85 13.37
N SER A 167 -1.54 -6.03 14.64
CA SER A 167 -2.12 -7.28 15.15
C SER A 167 -3.57 -7.50 14.69
N LYS A 168 -4.39 -6.44 14.62
CA LYS A 168 -5.85 -6.54 14.41
C LYS A 168 -6.29 -6.44 12.95
N ILE A 169 -5.45 -5.84 12.10
CA ILE A 169 -5.76 -5.69 10.67
C ILE A 169 -6.02 -7.04 9.98
N PRO A 170 -5.24 -8.12 10.17
CA PRO A 170 -5.54 -9.41 9.56
C PRO A 170 -6.86 -10.00 10.05
N THR A 171 -7.20 -9.83 11.33
CA THR A 171 -8.49 -10.27 11.88
C THR A 171 -9.65 -9.52 11.23
N ILE A 172 -9.54 -8.20 11.11
CA ILE A 172 -10.57 -7.37 10.46
C ILE A 172 -10.70 -7.72 8.97
N ALA A 173 -9.59 -7.94 8.26
CA ALA A 173 -9.59 -8.34 6.86
C ALA A 173 -10.30 -9.70 6.66
N ALA A 174 -9.99 -10.68 7.51
CA ALA A 174 -10.68 -11.97 7.50
C ALA A 174 -12.17 -11.84 7.83
N MET A 175 -12.54 -10.98 8.79
CA MET A 175 -13.94 -10.70 9.12
C MET A 175 -14.69 -10.08 7.94
N CYS A 176 -14.07 -9.16 7.17
CA CYS A 176 -14.68 -8.62 5.95
C CYS A 176 -15.04 -9.73 4.96
N TYR A 177 -14.11 -10.66 4.70
CA TYR A 177 -14.35 -11.82 3.84
C TYR A 177 -15.47 -12.70 4.35
N ARG A 178 -15.39 -13.09 5.63
CA ARG A 178 -16.37 -13.99 6.26
C ARG A 178 -17.77 -13.38 6.25
N TYR A 179 -17.88 -12.10 6.57
CA TYR A 179 -19.16 -11.40 6.57
C TYR A 179 -19.79 -11.35 5.19
N SER A 180 -19.03 -10.98 4.16
CA SER A 180 -19.54 -10.92 2.77
C SER A 180 -20.04 -12.28 2.27
N ASN A 181 -19.44 -13.39 2.75
CA ASN A 181 -19.82 -14.73 2.37
C ASN A 181 -20.87 -15.38 3.30
N GLY A 182 -21.35 -14.64 4.32
CA GLY A 182 -22.34 -15.17 5.28
C GLY A 182 -21.81 -16.27 6.20
N LEU A 183 -20.49 -16.32 6.38
CA LEU A 183 -19.81 -17.31 7.21
C LEU A 183 -19.61 -16.80 8.65
N PRO A 184 -19.56 -17.69 9.66
CA PRO A 184 -19.23 -17.29 11.02
C PRO A 184 -17.79 -16.77 11.08
N PHE A 185 -17.52 -15.81 11.96
CA PHE A 185 -16.16 -15.34 12.20
C PHE A 185 -15.31 -16.44 12.86
N ASN A 186 -14.06 -16.57 12.41
CA ASN A 186 -13.08 -17.41 13.09
C ASN A 186 -12.22 -16.53 13.99
N TYR A 187 -11.95 -17.05 15.18
CA TYR A 187 -11.01 -16.40 16.12
C TYR A 187 -9.56 -16.71 15.75
N PRO A 188 -8.63 -15.78 16.02
CA PRO A 188 -7.21 -16.02 15.81
C PRO A 188 -6.67 -17.12 16.74
N LYS A 189 -5.57 -17.74 16.31
CA LYS A 189 -4.81 -18.74 17.07
C LYS A 189 -3.39 -18.25 17.33
N ASN A 190 -2.93 -18.32 18.58
CA ASN A 190 -1.60 -17.83 18.96
C ASN A 190 -0.45 -18.77 18.60
N ASP A 191 -0.74 -20.03 18.28
CA ASP A 191 0.21 -21.07 17.89
C ASP A 191 0.58 -21.06 16.39
N LEU A 192 -0.13 -20.25 15.59
CA LEU A 192 0.16 -20.09 14.18
C LEU A 192 1.06 -18.86 13.91
N SER A 193 1.82 -18.91 12.81
CA SER A 193 2.48 -17.70 12.31
C SER A 193 1.45 -16.63 11.88
N TYR A 194 1.87 -15.38 11.78
CA TYR A 194 0.99 -14.26 11.41
C TYR A 194 0.20 -14.53 10.13
N THR A 195 0.87 -14.96 9.08
CA THR A 195 0.25 -15.24 7.78
C THR A 195 -0.61 -16.50 7.81
N ALA A 196 -0.15 -17.56 8.49
CA ALA A 196 -0.94 -18.78 8.69
C ALA A 196 -2.21 -18.51 9.51
N ASN A 197 -2.13 -17.65 10.52
CA ASN A 197 -3.27 -17.23 11.34
C ASN A 197 -4.29 -16.44 10.51
N PHE A 198 -3.84 -15.54 9.64
CA PHE A 198 -4.74 -14.85 8.71
C PHE A 198 -5.46 -15.83 7.80
N MET A 199 -4.75 -16.80 7.19
CA MET A 199 -5.38 -17.84 6.35
C MET A 199 -6.35 -18.70 7.15
N HIS A 200 -6.02 -19.07 8.39
CA HIS A 200 -6.94 -19.76 9.29
C HIS A 200 -8.22 -18.95 9.53
N MET A 201 -8.10 -17.68 9.90
CA MET A 201 -9.27 -16.84 10.14
C MET A 201 -10.13 -16.66 8.90
N MET A 202 -9.54 -16.64 7.72
CA MET A 202 -10.24 -16.47 6.45
C MET A 202 -10.93 -17.77 6.01
N PHE A 203 -10.24 -18.90 6.02
CA PHE A 203 -10.66 -20.12 5.32
C PHE A 203 -11.12 -21.27 6.22
N ALA A 204 -10.72 -21.32 7.49
CA ALA A 204 -11.11 -22.42 8.36
C ALA A 204 -12.64 -22.51 8.54
N THR A 205 -13.14 -23.74 8.61
CA THR A 205 -14.51 -24.00 9.01
C THR A 205 -14.55 -24.51 10.45
N PRO A 206 -15.55 -24.12 11.26
CA PRO A 206 -15.62 -24.55 12.66
C PRO A 206 -15.77 -26.07 12.84
N CYS A 207 -16.17 -26.79 11.78
CA CYS A 207 -16.52 -28.22 11.82
C CYS A 207 -15.32 -29.15 11.69
N GLU A 208 -14.16 -28.63 11.23
CA GLU A 208 -12.98 -29.44 10.93
C GLU A 208 -11.68 -28.69 11.21
N GLU A 209 -10.58 -29.44 11.32
CA GLU A 209 -9.27 -28.85 11.53
C GLU A 209 -8.73 -28.26 10.21
N TYR A 210 -8.40 -26.96 10.23
CA TYR A 210 -7.75 -26.28 9.12
C TYR A 210 -6.22 -26.28 9.33
N LYS A 211 -5.50 -26.84 8.35
CA LYS A 211 -4.03 -26.86 8.32
C LYS A 211 -3.54 -25.98 7.17
N PRO A 212 -3.02 -24.77 7.43
CA PRO A 212 -2.47 -23.92 6.38
C PRO A 212 -1.32 -24.62 5.65
N ASN A 213 -1.40 -24.67 4.30
CA ASN A 213 -0.31 -25.21 3.48
C ASN A 213 0.92 -24.31 3.56
N PRO A 214 2.10 -24.82 3.94
CA PRO A 214 3.31 -24.00 4.14
C PRO A 214 3.76 -23.24 2.89
N VAL A 215 3.60 -23.79 1.69
CA VAL A 215 3.95 -23.13 0.43
C VAL A 215 3.05 -21.93 0.20
N LEU A 216 1.74 -22.07 0.42
CA LEU A 216 0.76 -21.00 0.28
C LEU A 216 0.94 -19.92 1.35
N VAL A 217 1.25 -20.31 2.59
CA VAL A 217 1.60 -19.38 3.68
C VAL A 217 2.82 -18.56 3.29
N ARG A 218 3.88 -19.19 2.79
CA ARG A 218 5.09 -18.49 2.37
C ARG A 218 4.84 -17.56 1.19
N ALA A 219 4.02 -17.96 0.24
CA ALA A 219 3.64 -17.14 -0.91
C ALA A 219 2.91 -15.86 -0.47
N LEU A 220 1.94 -15.99 0.43
CA LEU A 220 1.20 -14.86 0.96
C LEU A 220 2.06 -13.96 1.85
N ASP A 221 2.98 -14.54 2.61
CA ASP A 221 3.95 -13.80 3.44
C ASP A 221 4.87 -12.92 2.56
N ARG A 222 5.36 -13.47 1.44
CA ARG A 222 6.12 -12.69 0.43
C ARG A 222 5.28 -11.54 -0.15
N ILE A 223 4.00 -11.78 -0.45
CA ILE A 223 3.09 -10.71 -0.89
C ILE A 223 3.03 -9.62 0.17
N PHE A 224 2.90 -9.95 1.44
CA PHE A 224 2.87 -8.97 2.53
C PHE A 224 4.16 -8.16 2.59
N ILE A 225 5.33 -8.80 2.53
CA ILE A 225 6.64 -8.13 2.53
C ILE A 225 6.75 -7.15 1.36
N LEU A 226 6.45 -7.60 0.14
CA LEU A 226 6.59 -6.83 -1.09
C LEU A 226 5.62 -5.63 -1.18
N HIS A 227 4.53 -5.67 -0.41
CA HIS A 227 3.53 -4.60 -0.36
C HIS A 227 3.60 -3.75 0.92
N ALA A 228 4.50 -4.07 1.87
CA ALA A 228 4.57 -3.44 3.19
C ALA A 228 4.76 -1.93 3.13
N ASP A 229 5.58 -1.41 2.22
CA ASP A 229 5.73 0.02 1.96
C ASP A 229 6.11 0.32 0.51
N HIS A 230 5.92 1.57 0.09
CA HIS A 230 6.33 2.05 -1.24
C HIS A 230 6.45 3.58 -1.25
N GLU A 231 7.25 4.14 -0.32
CA GLU A 231 7.54 5.57 -0.21
C GLU A 231 6.28 6.46 -0.12
N GLN A 232 6.33 7.68 -0.66
CA GLN A 232 5.23 8.66 -0.67
C GLN A 232 4.25 8.40 -1.82
N ASN A 233 3.58 7.27 -1.80
CA ASN A 233 2.41 7.03 -2.66
C ASN A 233 1.18 7.77 -2.12
N ALA A 234 0.07 7.76 -2.90
CA ALA A 234 -1.13 8.53 -2.55
C ALA A 234 -1.69 8.20 -1.15
N SER A 235 -1.73 6.92 -0.76
CA SER A 235 -2.26 6.53 0.55
C SER A 235 -1.31 6.87 1.70
N THR A 236 0.00 6.72 1.53
CA THR A 236 1.00 7.12 2.52
C THR A 236 0.97 8.64 2.75
N SER A 237 0.91 9.42 1.67
CA SER A 237 0.77 10.89 1.75
C SER A 237 -0.55 11.29 2.41
N THR A 238 -1.65 10.56 2.16
CA THR A 238 -2.93 10.78 2.83
C THR A 238 -2.83 10.53 4.34
N VAL A 239 -2.18 9.45 4.75
CA VAL A 239 -1.94 9.13 6.19
C VAL A 239 -1.12 10.24 6.86
N ARG A 240 -0.05 10.69 6.22
CA ARG A 240 0.78 11.80 6.74
C ARG A 240 -0.01 13.09 6.79
N LEU A 241 -0.78 13.42 5.77
CA LEU A 241 -1.60 14.63 5.74
C LEU A 241 -2.65 14.62 6.84
N ALA A 242 -3.40 13.52 7.00
CA ALA A 242 -4.37 13.36 8.08
C ALA A 242 -3.71 13.45 9.46
N GLY A 243 -2.62 12.72 9.66
CA GLY A 243 -1.85 12.73 10.91
C GLY A 243 -1.24 14.08 11.26
N SER A 244 -0.93 14.91 10.25
CA SER A 244 -0.35 16.24 10.45
C SER A 244 -1.21 17.19 11.28
N SER A 245 -2.52 16.93 11.33
CA SER A 245 -3.47 17.66 12.17
C SER A 245 -3.54 17.18 13.63
N GLY A 246 -2.75 16.16 13.99
CA GLY A 246 -2.82 15.53 15.30
C GLY A 246 -3.92 14.46 15.41
N ALA A 247 -4.45 13.96 14.28
CA ALA A 247 -5.44 12.89 14.29
C ALA A 247 -4.86 11.58 14.81
N ASN A 248 -5.68 10.80 15.52
CA ASN A 248 -5.25 9.51 16.07
C ASN A 248 -4.87 8.50 14.95
N PRO A 249 -4.00 7.53 15.23
CA PRO A 249 -3.48 6.64 14.20
C PRO A 249 -4.55 5.77 13.53
N PHE A 250 -5.59 5.33 14.22
CA PHE A 250 -6.66 4.52 13.62
C PHE A 250 -7.41 5.30 12.54
N ALA A 251 -7.75 6.57 12.80
CA ALA A 251 -8.38 7.45 11.83
C ALA A 251 -7.46 7.74 10.64
N CYS A 252 -6.15 7.94 10.87
CA CYS A 252 -5.17 8.16 9.82
C CYS A 252 -5.04 6.93 8.91
N ILE A 253 -4.98 5.72 9.48
CA ILE A 253 -4.91 4.48 8.71
C ILE A 253 -6.21 4.24 7.93
N ALA A 254 -7.39 4.54 8.50
CA ALA A 254 -8.65 4.48 7.77
C ALA A 254 -8.66 5.42 6.54
N ALA A 255 -8.09 6.63 6.67
CA ALA A 255 -7.91 7.54 5.54
C ALA A 255 -6.96 6.98 4.47
N GLY A 256 -5.87 6.32 4.88
CA GLY A 256 -4.96 5.60 3.99
C GLY A 256 -5.66 4.47 3.24
N ILE A 257 -6.48 3.68 3.92
CA ILE A 257 -7.29 2.60 3.33
C ILE A 257 -8.27 3.17 2.30
N ALA A 258 -8.95 4.27 2.62
CA ALA A 258 -9.85 4.95 1.71
C ALA A 258 -9.14 5.44 0.44
N SER A 259 -7.94 6.02 0.58
CA SER A 259 -7.12 6.45 -0.56
C SER A 259 -6.64 5.26 -1.40
N LEU A 260 -6.25 4.15 -0.75
CA LEU A 260 -5.81 2.94 -1.44
C LEU A 260 -6.91 2.32 -2.29
N TRP A 261 -8.16 2.41 -1.87
CA TRP A 261 -9.31 1.85 -2.58
C TRP A 261 -9.59 2.56 -3.93
N GLY A 262 -9.02 3.72 -4.17
CA GLY A 262 -9.19 4.43 -5.43
C GLY A 262 -8.66 3.63 -6.64
N PRO A 263 -9.37 3.63 -7.79
CA PRO A 263 -9.01 2.84 -8.99
C PRO A 263 -7.66 3.25 -9.60
N SER A 264 -7.17 4.44 -9.26
CA SER A 264 -5.86 4.94 -9.72
C SER A 264 -4.71 4.53 -8.79
N HIS A 265 -4.96 3.79 -7.72
CA HIS A 265 -3.97 3.39 -6.73
C HIS A 265 -3.98 1.88 -6.47
N GLY A 266 -4.76 1.36 -5.52
CA GLY A 266 -4.71 -0.04 -5.09
C GLY A 266 -5.49 -1.04 -5.94
N GLY A 267 -6.28 -0.59 -6.92
CA GLY A 267 -7.11 -1.47 -7.75
C GLY A 267 -6.39 -2.13 -8.95
N ALA A 268 -5.06 -2.03 -9.04
CA ALA A 268 -4.33 -2.53 -10.22
C ALA A 268 -4.34 -4.06 -10.33
N ASN A 269 -4.20 -4.78 -9.23
CA ASN A 269 -4.23 -6.25 -9.22
C ASN A 269 -5.64 -6.81 -9.48
N GLU A 270 -6.71 -6.14 -9.03
CA GLU A 270 -8.08 -6.47 -9.41
C GLU A 270 -8.29 -6.28 -10.91
N ALA A 271 -7.77 -5.19 -11.47
CA ALA A 271 -7.89 -4.90 -12.89
C ALA A 271 -7.16 -5.92 -13.78
N VAL A 272 -6.09 -6.56 -13.29
CA VAL A 272 -5.43 -7.67 -13.99
C VAL A 272 -6.37 -8.84 -14.16
N LEU A 273 -7.03 -9.28 -13.10
CA LEU A 273 -7.92 -10.45 -13.15
C LEU A 273 -9.15 -10.17 -14.02
N ASN A 274 -9.72 -8.97 -13.91
CA ASN A 274 -10.83 -8.55 -14.76
C ASN A 274 -10.44 -8.55 -16.25
N MET A 275 -9.21 -8.11 -16.58
CA MET A 275 -8.68 -8.18 -17.93
C MET A 275 -8.52 -9.64 -18.40
N LEU A 276 -8.01 -10.54 -17.57
CA LEU A 276 -7.88 -11.96 -17.92
C LEU A 276 -9.25 -12.59 -18.17
N ASP A 277 -10.25 -12.26 -17.35
CA ASP A 277 -11.62 -12.74 -17.50
C ASP A 277 -12.29 -12.17 -18.78
N GLU A 278 -12.01 -10.92 -19.15
CA GLU A 278 -12.48 -10.28 -20.38
C GLU A 278 -11.88 -10.96 -21.64
N ILE A 279 -10.57 -11.28 -21.62
CA ILE A 279 -9.92 -12.02 -22.71
C ILE A 279 -10.53 -13.44 -22.80
N GLY A 280 -10.66 -14.12 -21.68
CA GLY A 280 -11.39 -15.35 -21.48
C GLY A 280 -10.73 -16.61 -22.05
N ASP A 281 -9.99 -16.53 -23.16
CA ASP A 281 -9.35 -17.70 -23.80
C ASP A 281 -7.98 -17.36 -24.36
N VAL A 282 -7.04 -18.29 -24.23
CA VAL A 282 -5.66 -18.17 -24.69
C VAL A 282 -5.55 -17.82 -26.19
N SER A 283 -6.47 -18.36 -27.02
CA SER A 283 -6.49 -18.07 -28.46
C SER A 283 -6.75 -16.60 -28.81
N LYS A 284 -7.34 -15.83 -27.89
CA LYS A 284 -7.66 -14.41 -28.08
C LYS A 284 -6.55 -13.48 -27.60
N VAL A 285 -5.51 -13.99 -26.96
CA VAL A 285 -4.43 -13.19 -26.38
C VAL A 285 -3.71 -12.37 -27.46
N ALA A 286 -3.39 -12.99 -28.61
CA ALA A 286 -2.72 -12.30 -29.70
C ALA A 286 -3.57 -11.12 -30.26
N GLU A 287 -4.87 -11.33 -30.47
CA GLU A 287 -5.79 -10.28 -30.90
C GLU A 287 -5.90 -9.14 -29.86
N PHE A 288 -6.00 -9.49 -28.59
CA PHE A 288 -6.02 -8.52 -27.48
C PHE A 288 -4.74 -7.67 -27.47
N MET A 289 -3.56 -8.29 -27.62
CA MET A 289 -2.27 -7.59 -27.64
C MET A 289 -2.13 -6.64 -28.84
N GLU A 290 -2.67 -7.01 -30.00
CA GLU A 290 -2.78 -6.08 -31.14
C GLU A 290 -3.74 -4.92 -30.84
N GLY A 291 -4.83 -5.17 -30.12
CA GLY A 291 -5.74 -4.12 -29.62
C GLY A 291 -5.06 -3.17 -28.64
N VAL A 292 -4.14 -3.67 -27.79
CA VAL A 292 -3.31 -2.85 -26.91
C VAL A 292 -2.36 -1.95 -27.72
N LYS A 293 -1.69 -2.49 -28.74
CA LYS A 293 -0.84 -1.70 -29.65
C LYS A 293 -1.64 -0.60 -30.36
N ALA A 294 -2.88 -0.90 -30.75
CA ALA A 294 -3.81 0.05 -31.36
C ALA A 294 -4.45 1.03 -30.36
N LYS A 295 -4.11 0.96 -29.06
CA LYS A 295 -4.69 1.76 -27.95
C LYS A 295 -6.19 1.57 -27.76
N LYS A 296 -6.75 0.44 -28.17
CA LYS A 296 -8.16 0.07 -27.90
C LYS A 296 -8.34 -0.47 -26.49
N TYR A 297 -7.35 -1.24 -26.01
CA TYR A 297 -7.33 -1.86 -24.70
C TYR A 297 -6.16 -1.36 -23.87
N ARG A 298 -6.29 -1.44 -22.56
CA ARG A 298 -5.22 -1.16 -21.62
C ARG A 298 -4.65 -2.47 -21.09
N LEU A 299 -3.34 -2.64 -21.17
CA LEU A 299 -2.65 -3.80 -20.61
C LEU A 299 -2.44 -3.56 -19.10
N MET A 300 -3.23 -4.24 -18.26
CA MET A 300 -3.19 -4.10 -16.80
C MET A 300 -2.11 -5.02 -16.21
N GLY A 301 -1.42 -4.56 -15.18
CA GLY A 301 -0.32 -5.31 -14.54
C GLY A 301 1.01 -5.24 -15.30
N PHE A 302 1.13 -4.32 -16.26
CA PHE A 302 2.35 -4.14 -17.06
C PHE A 302 2.78 -2.67 -17.04
N GLY A 303 4.11 -2.48 -16.95
CA GLY A 303 4.70 -1.16 -16.76
C GLY A 303 4.48 -0.62 -15.34
N HIS A 304 5.16 0.46 -14.99
CA HIS A 304 5.05 1.09 -13.68
C HIS A 304 5.29 2.60 -13.77
N ARG A 305 4.62 3.40 -12.92
CA ARG A 305 4.82 4.86 -12.90
C ARG A 305 6.21 5.28 -12.44
N VAL A 306 6.78 4.51 -11.51
CA VAL A 306 8.07 4.81 -10.88
C VAL A 306 9.20 4.06 -11.60
N TYR A 307 9.07 2.73 -11.75
CA TYR A 307 10.09 1.92 -12.39
C TYR A 307 10.07 2.09 -13.90
N LYS A 308 11.19 2.58 -14.46
CA LYS A 308 11.44 2.64 -15.92
C LYS A 308 12.04 1.36 -16.48
N ASN A 309 12.45 0.45 -15.60
CA ASN A 309 12.90 -0.90 -15.88
C ASN A 309 11.95 -1.90 -15.18
N MET A 310 12.38 -3.15 -15.03
CA MET A 310 11.59 -4.15 -14.32
C MET A 310 11.39 -3.75 -12.86
N ASP A 311 10.17 -3.95 -12.36
CA ASP A 311 9.85 -3.84 -10.93
C ASP A 311 10.65 -4.91 -10.15
N PRO A 312 11.48 -4.56 -9.17
CA PRO A 312 12.32 -5.54 -8.45
C PRO A 312 11.49 -6.60 -7.72
N ARG A 313 10.23 -6.30 -7.42
CA ARG A 313 9.30 -7.23 -6.78
C ARG A 313 8.76 -8.29 -7.74
N ALA A 314 8.71 -7.98 -9.05
CA ALA A 314 8.11 -8.85 -10.06
C ALA A 314 8.85 -10.19 -10.20
N ALA A 315 10.18 -10.20 -10.16
CA ALA A 315 10.97 -11.42 -10.27
C ALA A 315 10.68 -12.41 -9.13
N ILE A 316 10.55 -11.90 -7.90
CA ILE A 316 10.21 -12.70 -6.72
C ILE A 316 8.79 -13.23 -6.83
N MET A 317 7.86 -12.38 -7.25
CA MET A 317 6.46 -12.78 -7.40
C MET A 317 6.27 -13.78 -8.54
N LYS A 318 7.04 -13.69 -9.63
CA LYS A 318 7.02 -14.72 -10.67
C LYS A 318 7.43 -16.09 -10.14
N LYS A 319 8.58 -16.16 -9.45
CA LYS A 319 9.03 -17.39 -8.79
C LYS A 319 8.00 -17.94 -7.82
N THR A 320 7.42 -17.07 -7.01
CA THR A 320 6.35 -17.43 -6.06
C THR A 320 5.10 -17.94 -6.77
N CYS A 321 4.72 -17.33 -7.90
CA CYS A 321 3.62 -17.78 -8.74
C CYS A 321 3.85 -19.20 -9.26
N ASP A 322 5.04 -19.47 -9.81
CA ASP A 322 5.40 -20.80 -10.31
C ASP A 322 5.38 -21.86 -9.19
N GLU A 323 5.87 -21.52 -7.99
CA GLU A 323 5.83 -22.38 -6.80
C GLU A 323 4.38 -22.71 -6.40
N VAL A 324 3.49 -21.72 -6.35
CA VAL A 324 2.07 -21.89 -5.96
C VAL A 324 1.28 -22.70 -6.99
N LEU A 325 1.43 -22.38 -8.28
CA LEU A 325 0.72 -23.10 -9.33
C LEU A 325 1.09 -24.59 -9.36
N ARG A 326 2.38 -24.89 -9.17
CA ARG A 326 2.88 -26.27 -9.06
C ARG A 326 2.33 -26.98 -7.83
N GLU A 327 2.38 -26.35 -6.67
CA GLU A 327 1.87 -26.92 -5.40
C GLU A 327 0.39 -27.28 -5.49
N LEU A 328 -0.38 -26.45 -6.20
CA LEU A 328 -1.82 -26.64 -6.37
C LEU A 328 -2.21 -27.48 -7.60
N GLY A 329 -1.23 -27.87 -8.43
CA GLY A 329 -1.51 -28.59 -9.70
C GLY A 329 -2.29 -27.75 -10.70
N LEU A 330 -2.13 -26.42 -10.70
CA LEU A 330 -2.84 -25.46 -11.54
C LEU A 330 -2.03 -24.99 -12.76
N GLU A 331 -0.89 -25.61 -13.06
CA GLU A 331 -0.04 -25.25 -14.19
C GLU A 331 -0.79 -25.35 -15.53
N ASP A 332 -1.77 -26.25 -15.62
CA ASP A 332 -2.60 -26.48 -16.80
C ASP A 332 -3.95 -25.74 -16.79
N ASP A 333 -4.24 -24.97 -15.74
CA ASP A 333 -5.49 -24.21 -15.67
C ASP A 333 -5.57 -23.16 -16.81
N PRO A 334 -6.69 -23.08 -17.54
CA PRO A 334 -6.84 -22.17 -18.69
C PRO A 334 -6.56 -20.69 -18.39
N LYS A 335 -6.98 -20.21 -17.21
CA LYS A 335 -6.79 -18.82 -16.79
C LYS A 335 -5.32 -18.50 -16.56
N PHE A 336 -4.59 -19.41 -15.92
CA PHE A 336 -3.16 -19.21 -15.68
C PHE A 336 -2.33 -19.39 -16.93
N LYS A 337 -2.69 -20.32 -17.83
CA LYS A 337 -2.09 -20.43 -19.18
C LYS A 337 -2.27 -19.14 -19.99
N LEU A 338 -3.45 -18.53 -19.94
CA LEU A 338 -3.70 -17.24 -20.58
C LEU A 338 -2.77 -16.15 -20.03
N ALA A 339 -2.61 -16.06 -18.72
CA ALA A 339 -1.71 -15.10 -18.10
C ALA A 339 -0.24 -15.32 -18.52
N MET A 340 0.22 -16.57 -18.57
CA MET A 340 1.59 -16.90 -19.01
C MET A 340 1.81 -16.60 -20.49
N GLU A 341 0.82 -16.76 -21.36
CA GLU A 341 0.94 -16.37 -22.78
C GLU A 341 1.00 -14.85 -22.96
N LEU A 342 0.22 -14.08 -22.18
CA LEU A 342 0.35 -12.61 -22.11
C LEU A 342 1.75 -12.18 -21.70
N GLU A 343 2.30 -12.77 -20.64
CA GLU A 343 3.66 -12.52 -20.17
C GLU A 343 4.66 -12.79 -21.28
N LYS A 344 4.58 -13.95 -21.91
CA LYS A 344 5.49 -14.39 -22.96
C LYS A 344 5.48 -13.43 -24.16
N ILE A 345 4.31 -12.98 -24.62
CA ILE A 345 4.21 -12.00 -25.70
C ILE A 345 4.84 -10.69 -25.27
N ALA A 346 4.50 -10.15 -24.11
CA ALA A 346 5.00 -8.86 -23.64
C ALA A 346 6.53 -8.83 -23.47
N LEU A 347 7.12 -9.96 -23.06
CA LEU A 347 8.58 -10.06 -22.88
C LEU A 347 9.37 -10.25 -24.20
N ASN A 348 8.70 -10.66 -25.29
CA ASN A 348 9.36 -10.97 -26.57
C ASN A 348 8.98 -10.01 -27.72
N ASP A 349 7.89 -9.30 -27.63
CA ASP A 349 7.44 -8.39 -28.68
C ASP A 349 8.16 -7.04 -28.59
N PRO A 350 8.79 -6.57 -29.67
CA PRO A 350 9.57 -5.32 -29.69
C PRO A 350 8.79 -4.08 -29.21
N TYR A 351 7.48 -4.01 -29.51
CA TYR A 351 6.65 -2.87 -29.08
C TYR A 351 6.58 -2.73 -27.56
N PHE A 352 6.36 -3.84 -26.84
CA PHE A 352 6.27 -3.83 -25.38
C PHE A 352 7.62 -3.65 -24.73
N ILE A 353 8.69 -4.20 -25.31
CA ILE A 353 10.08 -4.02 -24.85
C ILE A 353 10.49 -2.54 -24.98
N GLU A 354 10.27 -1.93 -26.15
CA GLU A 354 10.59 -0.52 -26.39
C GLU A 354 9.85 0.41 -25.43
N LYS A 355 8.57 0.13 -25.15
CA LYS A 355 7.76 0.88 -24.20
C LYS A 355 7.96 0.47 -22.74
N LYS A 356 8.85 -0.49 -22.48
CA LYS A 356 9.15 -1.01 -21.13
C LYS A 356 7.88 -1.46 -20.37
N LEU A 357 6.96 -2.09 -21.07
CA LEU A 357 5.73 -2.66 -20.53
C LEU A 357 5.98 -4.08 -20.02
N TYR A 358 6.85 -4.19 -19.02
CA TYR A 358 7.15 -5.46 -18.35
C TYR A 358 6.07 -5.79 -17.30
N PRO A 359 5.80 -7.10 -17.05
CA PRO A 359 4.95 -7.51 -15.93
C PRO A 359 5.47 -6.91 -14.62
N ASN A 360 4.57 -6.37 -13.82
CA ASN A 360 4.88 -5.78 -12.52
C ASN A 360 4.39 -6.68 -11.37
N VAL A 361 4.57 -6.24 -10.12
CA VAL A 361 4.16 -6.99 -8.94
C VAL A 361 2.65 -7.31 -8.93
N ASP A 362 1.81 -6.41 -9.46
CA ASP A 362 0.35 -6.58 -9.43
C ASP A 362 -0.12 -7.69 -10.36
N PHE A 363 0.59 -7.92 -11.49
CA PHE A 363 0.30 -9.02 -12.40
C PHE A 363 0.44 -10.38 -11.70
N TYR A 364 1.59 -10.64 -11.10
CA TYR A 364 1.84 -11.94 -10.46
C TYR A 364 1.11 -12.10 -9.14
N SER A 365 1.03 -11.04 -8.32
CA SER A 365 0.30 -11.13 -7.05
C SER A 365 -1.19 -11.39 -7.25
N GLY A 366 -1.80 -10.80 -8.29
CA GLY A 366 -3.17 -11.11 -8.67
C GLY A 366 -3.39 -12.59 -8.99
N ILE A 367 -2.47 -13.18 -9.77
CA ILE A 367 -2.51 -14.62 -10.11
C ILE A 367 -2.37 -15.48 -8.85
N VAL A 368 -1.38 -15.19 -7.99
CA VAL A 368 -1.16 -15.93 -6.74
C VAL A 368 -2.38 -15.85 -5.83
N LEU A 369 -2.93 -14.65 -5.59
CA LEU A 369 -4.12 -14.48 -4.75
C LEU A 369 -5.32 -15.25 -5.30
N SER A 370 -5.51 -15.24 -6.62
CA SER A 370 -6.58 -16.03 -7.28
C SER A 370 -6.37 -17.52 -7.09
N ALA A 371 -5.13 -18.02 -7.26
CA ALA A 371 -4.79 -19.43 -7.04
C ALA A 371 -5.00 -19.88 -5.58
N LEU A 372 -4.75 -18.98 -4.62
CA LEU A 372 -5.05 -19.23 -3.20
C LEU A 372 -6.56 -19.28 -2.88
N GLY A 373 -7.45 -19.02 -3.84
CA GLY A 373 -8.90 -18.95 -3.62
C GLY A 373 -9.37 -17.65 -2.96
N ILE A 374 -8.54 -16.61 -2.95
CA ILE A 374 -8.93 -15.29 -2.46
C ILE A 374 -9.76 -14.61 -3.57
N PRO A 375 -11.00 -14.17 -3.30
CA PRO A 375 -11.81 -13.51 -4.31
C PRO A 375 -11.25 -12.13 -4.66
N VAL A 376 -11.43 -11.70 -5.92
CA VAL A 376 -10.90 -10.45 -6.46
C VAL A 376 -11.27 -9.23 -5.60
N SER A 377 -12.49 -9.18 -5.05
CA SER A 377 -12.93 -8.11 -4.14
C SER A 377 -12.11 -7.97 -2.84
N MET A 378 -11.31 -8.99 -2.49
CA MET A 378 -10.43 -8.99 -1.33
C MET A 378 -8.99 -8.55 -1.64
N PHE A 379 -8.60 -8.39 -2.91
CA PHE A 379 -7.22 -8.11 -3.28
C PHE A 379 -6.71 -6.80 -2.70
N THR A 380 -7.49 -5.72 -2.82
CA THR A 380 -7.14 -4.43 -2.22
C THR A 380 -7.17 -4.46 -0.69
N VAL A 381 -7.99 -5.33 -0.07
CA VAL A 381 -7.99 -5.57 1.39
C VAL A 381 -6.66 -6.23 1.82
N ILE A 382 -6.19 -7.23 1.07
CA ILE A 382 -4.89 -7.87 1.28
C ILE A 382 -3.76 -6.86 1.17
N PHE A 383 -3.85 -5.98 0.17
CA PHE A 383 -2.90 -4.88 0.01
C PHE A 383 -2.93 -3.92 1.21
N ALA A 384 -4.12 -3.51 1.69
CA ALA A 384 -4.26 -2.65 2.86
C ALA A 384 -3.69 -3.30 4.13
N LEU A 385 -3.92 -4.61 4.33
CA LEU A 385 -3.33 -5.38 5.42
C LEU A 385 -1.80 -5.26 5.38
N ALA A 386 -1.19 -5.59 4.26
CA ALA A 386 0.26 -5.56 4.10
C ALA A 386 0.85 -4.14 4.27
N ARG A 387 0.17 -3.12 3.72
CA ARG A 387 0.63 -1.73 3.72
C ARG A 387 0.44 -1.02 5.06
N THR A 388 -0.37 -1.56 5.97
CA THR A 388 -0.63 -0.92 7.26
C THR A 388 0.65 -0.63 8.03
N VAL A 389 1.64 -1.52 8.00
CA VAL A 389 2.92 -1.27 8.68
C VAL A 389 3.69 -0.09 8.07
N GLY A 390 3.71 0.04 6.76
CA GLY A 390 4.33 1.20 6.09
C GLY A 390 3.64 2.49 6.49
N TRP A 391 2.32 2.54 6.40
CA TRP A 391 1.53 3.70 6.81
C TRP A 391 1.77 4.12 8.25
N ILE A 392 1.74 3.16 9.19
CA ILE A 392 1.92 3.49 10.60
C ILE A 392 3.37 3.88 10.93
N SER A 393 4.36 3.34 10.20
CA SER A 393 5.75 3.74 10.33
C SER A 393 5.96 5.18 9.85
N HIS A 394 5.38 5.57 8.73
CA HIS A 394 5.40 6.94 8.21
C HIS A 394 4.65 7.92 9.12
N TRP A 395 3.52 7.51 9.67
CA TRP A 395 2.81 8.30 10.68
C TRP A 395 3.66 8.49 11.93
N HIS A 396 4.28 7.43 12.44
CA HIS A 396 5.12 7.46 13.63
C HIS A 396 6.36 8.33 13.44
N GLU A 397 7.03 8.21 12.29
CA GLU A 397 8.18 9.05 11.92
C GLU A 397 7.77 10.54 11.92
N MET A 398 6.66 10.88 11.29
CA MET A 398 6.15 12.25 11.21
C MET A 398 5.78 12.82 12.59
N ILE A 399 5.02 12.09 13.40
CA ILE A 399 4.59 12.56 14.74
C ILE A 399 5.77 12.69 15.70
N SER A 400 6.86 11.95 15.47
CA SER A 400 8.08 12.02 16.27
C SER A 400 9.03 13.13 15.84
N ASP A 401 8.79 13.79 14.71
CA ASP A 401 9.59 14.91 14.24
C ASP A 401 9.18 16.22 14.97
N PRO A 402 10.08 16.86 15.74
CA PRO A 402 9.80 18.12 16.42
C PRO A 402 9.52 19.29 15.47
N ASN A 403 9.91 19.18 14.20
CA ASN A 403 9.69 20.19 13.18
C ASN A 403 8.40 19.95 12.36
N GLN A 404 7.64 18.94 12.71
CA GLN A 404 6.39 18.60 12.03
C GLN A 404 5.43 19.79 12.02
N LYS A 405 4.76 19.98 10.89
CA LYS A 405 3.76 21.04 10.70
C LYS A 405 2.51 20.49 10.08
N ILE A 406 1.36 21.08 10.42
CA ILE A 406 0.09 20.75 9.77
C ILE A 406 0.19 20.99 8.25
N GLY A 407 -0.20 20.01 7.47
CA GLY A 407 -0.27 20.11 6.02
C GLY A 407 -1.42 21.01 5.59
N ARG A 408 -1.08 22.15 4.98
CA ARG A 408 -2.05 23.10 4.42
C ARG A 408 -1.56 23.61 3.05
N PRO A 409 -1.84 22.87 1.98
CA PRO A 409 -1.46 23.27 0.61
C PRO A 409 -2.06 24.63 0.25
N ARG A 410 -1.40 25.33 -0.68
CA ARG A 410 -1.94 26.53 -1.31
C ARG A 410 -2.73 26.14 -2.55
N GLN A 411 -3.58 27.05 -3.02
CA GLN A 411 -4.34 26.89 -4.27
C GLN A 411 -4.19 28.12 -5.16
N LEU A 412 -4.21 27.90 -6.47
CA LEU A 412 -4.42 28.96 -7.47
C LEU A 412 -5.93 29.14 -7.62
N TYR A 413 -6.45 30.27 -7.14
CA TYR A 413 -7.87 30.55 -7.25
C TYR A 413 -8.21 31.04 -8.66
N THR A 414 -9.09 30.32 -9.34
CA THR A 414 -9.58 30.61 -10.70
C THR A 414 -11.08 30.87 -10.75
N GLY A 415 -11.71 31.05 -9.59
CA GLY A 415 -13.15 31.32 -9.48
C GLY A 415 -13.50 32.78 -9.78
N ALA A 416 -14.75 33.13 -9.53
CA ALA A 416 -15.26 34.48 -9.73
C ALA A 416 -14.58 35.49 -8.78
N PRO A 417 -14.40 36.77 -9.22
CA PRO A 417 -14.01 37.82 -8.32
C PRO A 417 -15.07 38.06 -7.24
N ARG A 418 -14.78 38.97 -6.31
CA ARG A 418 -15.74 39.32 -5.24
C ARG A 418 -17.10 39.67 -5.87
N ARG A 419 -18.17 39.09 -5.34
CA ARG A 419 -19.56 39.41 -5.66
C ARG A 419 -20.31 39.77 -4.40
N ASP A 420 -21.19 40.74 -4.49
CA ASP A 420 -22.08 41.03 -3.38
C ASP A 420 -23.26 40.04 -3.39
N TYR A 421 -23.74 39.70 -2.20
CA TYR A 421 -24.87 38.82 -2.07
C TYR A 421 -26.16 39.56 -2.52
N THR A 422 -26.89 38.97 -3.43
CA THR A 422 -28.20 39.43 -3.83
C THR A 422 -29.26 38.50 -3.22
N PRO A 423 -30.24 39.02 -2.45
CA PRO A 423 -31.34 38.21 -1.92
C PRO A 423 -32.09 37.47 -3.03
N VAL A 424 -32.68 36.34 -2.69
CA VAL A 424 -33.31 35.43 -3.65
C VAL A 424 -34.46 36.08 -4.44
N ASP A 425 -35.20 36.99 -3.78
CA ASP A 425 -36.27 37.78 -4.32
C ASP A 425 -35.83 38.91 -5.27
N LYS A 426 -34.52 39.13 -5.37
CA LYS A 426 -33.88 40.17 -6.23
C LYS A 426 -32.88 39.62 -7.25
N ARG A 427 -32.83 38.31 -7.44
CA ARG A 427 -31.97 37.65 -8.45
C ARG A 427 -32.59 37.61 -9.82
#